data_9b391de91ddc5764b634fd890da9edd8
#
_entry.id   9b391de91ddc5764b634fd890da9edd8
#
_cell.length_a   1.000
_cell.length_b   1.000
_cell.length_c   1.000
_cell.angle_alpha   90.00
_cell.angle_beta   90.00
_cell.angle_gamma   90.00
#
_symmetry.space_group_name_H-M   'P 1'
#
loop_
_entity.id
_entity.type
_entity.pdbx_description
1 polymer ?
#
loop_
_entity_poly.entity_id
_entity_poly.type
_entity_poly.pdbx_seq_one_letter_code
_entity_poly.pdbx_strand_id
1 'polypeptide(L)'
;MKKLLCTLNLSEQFLWEFPHFKGRWIHDKSQSLKFYCKSAFAQEFPQKDQKTFYLQKYDFMDRRGNLASRLFEFRNSFLIISYRWIKILSFWSFVLFCIFFSFSISAEIQWEKSVQTAFEKAKSSGKPIFIDVYADWCGYCKTLKKEIYPKKEVQLELSKFVALSLDGDKFPNLKRKYGIKGYPSILFLDRNGSLIDKITGMPDSKMILKSLKNAYVRRNLENEYLENLTKDPQGIQTNFQAGVYYFEAKEYSKAIQFFQKAIDSNDSKNAEKKHDALFNLGISYLEIGNFKLAVSTFNSYLSKYPNGDLVSVLFFRANAYEELNLKEEAKADYKKVLELTLDPEEKQDLQMRIDSLN
;
A
#
# COMPACT_ATOMS: atom_id res chain seq x y z
N MET A 1 18.45 6.90 -3.02
CA MET A 1 17.43 6.32 -2.12
C MET A 1 15.98 6.59 -2.55
N LYS A 2 15.53 7.84 -2.87
CA LYS A 2 14.16 8.11 -3.36
C LYS A 2 13.73 7.30 -4.60
N LYS A 3 14.61 6.95 -5.51
CA LYS A 3 14.26 6.11 -6.67
C LYS A 3 13.98 4.65 -6.31
N LEU A 4 14.58 4.13 -5.25
CA LEU A 4 14.37 2.75 -4.78
C LEU A 4 13.05 2.55 -4.06
N LEU A 5 12.59 3.57 -3.35
CA LEU A 5 11.33 3.55 -2.59
C LEU A 5 10.12 4.02 -3.42
N CYS A 6 10.34 4.69 -4.57
CA CYS A 6 9.26 5.17 -5.44
C CYS A 6 8.53 4.09 -6.26
N THR A 7 9.09 2.89 -6.40
CA THR A 7 8.38 1.77 -7.04
C THR A 7 7.49 0.98 -6.07
N LEU A 8 7.73 1.15 -4.78
CA LEU A 8 6.88 0.63 -3.72
C LEU A 8 6.66 1.81 -2.79
N ASN A 9 5.49 2.28 -2.62
CA ASN A 9 5.05 3.39 -1.75
C ASN A 9 5.52 3.17 -0.29
N LEU A 10 6.86 3.05 -0.10
CA LEU A 10 7.53 2.62 1.10
C LEU A 10 7.95 3.83 1.91
N SER A 11 7.14 4.06 2.71
CA SER A 11 6.91 4.76 3.95
C SER A 11 8.15 5.25 4.71
N GLU A 12 8.02 6.47 5.10
CA GLU A 12 8.65 7.17 6.22
C GLU A 12 8.76 6.37 7.55
N GLN A 13 8.35 5.08 7.59
CA GLN A 13 8.34 4.31 8.85
C GLN A 13 9.70 3.72 9.21
N PHE A 14 10.64 3.64 8.27
CA PHE A 14 11.96 3.03 8.52
C PHE A 14 12.93 3.92 9.28
N LEU A 15 12.66 5.24 9.33
CA LEU A 15 13.53 6.22 9.99
C LEU A 15 13.17 6.47 11.46
N TRP A 16 12.05 5.92 11.94
CA TRP A 16 11.57 6.21 13.30
C TRP A 16 12.18 5.35 14.40
N GLU A 17 12.88 4.26 14.07
CA GLU A 17 13.61 3.47 15.08
C GLU A 17 15.03 3.99 15.36
N PHE A 18 15.51 4.96 14.55
CA PHE A 18 16.72 5.73 14.82
C PHE A 18 16.33 7.20 15.04
N PRO A 19 16.07 7.62 16.29
CA PRO A 19 15.44 8.90 16.57
C PRO A 19 16.23 10.14 16.15
N HIS A 20 17.46 9.98 15.70
CA HIS A 20 18.36 11.09 15.39
C HIS A 20 18.83 11.20 13.94
N PHE A 21 18.44 10.27 13.06
CA PHE A 21 18.85 10.35 11.67
C PHE A 21 17.64 10.47 10.74
N LYS A 22 17.23 11.68 10.47
CA LYS A 22 16.34 12.00 9.35
C LYS A 22 17.17 12.01 8.10
N GLY A 23 17.41 10.84 7.52
CA GLY A 23 18.19 10.70 6.30
C GLY A 23 17.70 11.66 5.23
N ARG A 24 18.64 12.24 4.52
CA ARG A 24 18.48 13.25 3.50
C ARG A 24 17.59 12.77 2.36
N TRP A 25 16.32 13.02 2.49
CA TRP A 25 15.41 12.98 1.39
C TRP A 25 15.48 14.32 0.67
N ILE A 26 16.23 14.38 -0.44
CA ILE A 26 16.22 15.56 -1.30
C ILE A 26 14.82 15.69 -1.89
N HIS A 27 14.04 16.58 -1.32
CA HIS A 27 12.76 16.99 -1.86
C HIS A 27 13.05 18.00 -2.97
N ASP A 28 13.16 17.51 -4.20
CA ASP A 28 13.05 18.39 -5.36
C ASP A 28 11.58 18.83 -5.48
N LYS A 29 11.31 20.08 -5.08
CA LYS A 29 9.97 20.70 -5.07
C LYS A 29 9.49 21.10 -6.47
N SER A 30 10.12 20.70 -7.56
CA SER A 30 9.86 21.26 -8.88
C SER A 30 9.23 20.33 -9.91
N GLN A 31 8.65 19.18 -9.54
CA GLN A 31 7.83 18.42 -10.51
C GLN A 31 6.56 17.87 -9.89
N SER A 32 5.51 18.68 -9.95
CA SER A 32 4.14 18.19 -9.87
C SER A 32 3.87 17.28 -11.08
N LEU A 33 3.91 15.96 -10.88
CA LEU A 33 3.43 14.99 -11.85
C LEU A 33 1.90 15.12 -11.96
N LYS A 34 1.47 15.89 -12.95
CA LYS A 34 0.09 15.85 -13.45
C LYS A 34 -0.10 14.50 -14.14
N PHE A 35 -0.81 13.60 -13.50
CA PHE A 35 -1.34 12.41 -14.15
C PHE A 35 -2.41 12.86 -15.14
N TYR A 36 -2.07 12.90 -16.43
CA TYR A 36 -3.03 12.95 -17.51
C TYR A 36 -3.63 11.55 -17.67
N CYS A 37 -4.82 11.36 -17.13
CA CYS A 37 -5.66 10.24 -17.50
C CYS A 37 -6.23 10.56 -18.89
N LYS A 38 -5.57 10.09 -19.97
CA LYS A 38 -6.15 10.07 -21.30
C LYS A 38 -7.18 8.93 -21.29
N SER A 39 -8.44 9.29 -21.10
CA SER A 39 -9.55 8.46 -21.46
C SER A 39 -9.59 8.36 -22.99
N ALA A 40 -9.17 7.23 -23.52
CA ALA A 40 -9.38 6.87 -24.91
C ALA A 40 -10.86 6.52 -25.10
N PHE A 41 -11.69 7.49 -25.43
CA PHE A 41 -12.98 7.29 -26.11
C PHE A 41 -13.43 8.65 -26.66
N ALA A 42 -12.91 9.00 -27.83
CA ALA A 42 -13.52 9.96 -28.72
C ALA A 42 -13.21 9.50 -30.14
N GLN A 43 -14.01 8.57 -30.64
CA GLN A 43 -14.11 8.37 -32.10
C GLN A 43 -15.02 9.45 -32.64
N GLU A 44 -14.45 10.23 -33.52
CA GLU A 44 -15.09 11.26 -34.35
C GLU A 44 -16.21 10.65 -35.20
N PHE A 45 -17.39 11.25 -35.12
CA PHE A 45 -18.40 11.18 -36.17
C PHE A 45 -18.48 12.56 -36.84
N PRO A 46 -18.41 12.64 -38.17
CA PRO A 46 -18.45 13.91 -38.88
C PRO A 46 -19.84 14.54 -38.84
N GLN A 47 -19.88 15.79 -38.44
CA GLN A 47 -21.04 16.66 -38.63
C GLN A 47 -21.21 16.99 -40.10
N LYS A 48 -22.14 16.33 -40.79
CA LYS A 48 -22.82 16.88 -41.98
C LYS A 48 -24.18 16.22 -42.11
N ASP A 49 -25.18 17.09 -42.44
CA ASP A 49 -26.54 16.77 -42.89
C ASP A 49 -27.62 16.43 -41.85
N GLN A 50 -27.98 17.43 -41.08
CA GLN A 50 -29.28 17.51 -40.40
C GLN A 50 -30.10 18.74 -40.80
N LYS A 51 -30.12 19.13 -42.07
CA LYS A 51 -30.98 20.23 -42.54
C LYS A 51 -31.81 19.95 -43.80
N THR A 52 -31.92 18.69 -44.28
CA THR A 52 -32.61 18.43 -45.53
C THR A 52 -33.75 17.41 -45.42
N PHE A 53 -34.36 17.18 -44.26
CA PHE A 53 -35.49 16.24 -44.16
C PHE A 53 -36.82 16.84 -43.70
N TYR A 54 -36.97 18.17 -43.71
CA TYR A 54 -38.21 18.83 -43.24
C TYR A 54 -38.95 19.66 -44.27
N LEU A 55 -38.74 19.52 -45.60
CA LEU A 55 -39.50 20.24 -46.60
C LEU A 55 -39.84 19.35 -47.82
N GLN A 56 -40.61 18.29 -47.62
CA GLN A 56 -41.34 17.68 -48.74
C GLN A 56 -42.47 16.79 -48.23
N LYS A 57 -43.57 17.40 -47.79
CA LYS A 57 -44.89 16.75 -47.73
C LYS A 57 -46.01 17.71 -47.36
N TYR A 58 -46.16 18.80 -48.11
CA TYR A 58 -47.38 19.56 -48.11
C TYR A 58 -47.65 19.98 -49.56
N ASP A 59 -48.30 19.10 -50.30
CA ASP A 59 -49.15 19.43 -51.45
C ASP A 59 -49.90 18.18 -51.86
N PHE A 60 -51.04 17.95 -51.24
CA PHE A 60 -52.18 17.25 -51.83
C PHE A 60 -53.42 17.63 -51.02
N MET A 61 -53.97 18.79 -51.37
CA MET A 61 -55.32 19.18 -50.98
C MET A 61 -56.28 18.52 -51.95
N ASP A 62 -56.94 17.44 -51.55
CA ASP A 62 -58.16 16.97 -52.21
C ASP A 62 -59.37 17.67 -51.58
N ARG A 63 -60.13 18.36 -52.46
CA ARG A 63 -61.36 19.11 -52.14
C ARG A 63 -62.57 18.18 -51.92
N ARG A 64 -62.50 17.28 -50.97
CA ARG A 64 -63.69 16.59 -50.44
C ARG A 64 -63.52 16.38 -48.95
N GLY A 65 -64.20 17.20 -48.16
CA GLY A 65 -64.21 17.14 -46.71
C GLY A 65 -64.77 15.83 -46.20
N ASN A 66 -63.95 14.86 -46.01
CA ASN A 66 -64.36 13.57 -45.48
C ASN A 66 -64.07 13.49 -43.95
N LEU A 67 -65.05 13.02 -43.20
CA LEU A 67 -65.07 12.82 -41.78
C LEU A 67 -63.91 11.92 -41.30
N ALA A 68 -63.26 11.19 -42.19
CA ALA A 68 -62.15 10.30 -41.92
C ALA A 68 -60.84 11.01 -41.47
N SER A 69 -60.60 12.22 -41.92
CA SER A 69 -59.40 12.99 -41.56
C SER A 69 -59.41 13.45 -40.09
N ARG A 70 -60.57 13.80 -39.53
CA ARG A 70 -60.69 14.20 -38.11
C ARG A 70 -60.48 13.03 -37.16
N LEU A 71 -60.92 11.84 -37.53
CA LEU A 71 -60.70 10.64 -36.67
C LEU A 71 -59.22 10.20 -36.70
N PHE A 72 -58.50 10.46 -37.79
CA PHE A 72 -57.07 10.12 -37.86
C PHE A 72 -56.21 11.08 -37.07
N GLU A 73 -56.53 12.37 -37.03
CA GLU A 73 -55.80 13.32 -36.13
C GLU A 73 -56.08 13.07 -34.66
N PHE A 74 -57.31 12.72 -34.27
CA PHE A 74 -57.63 12.33 -32.90
C PHE A 74 -56.86 11.08 -32.44
N ARG A 75 -56.75 10.08 -33.31
CA ARG A 75 -56.02 8.86 -33.01
C ARG A 75 -54.51 9.09 -32.85
N ASN A 76 -53.89 9.93 -33.66
CA ASN A 76 -52.49 10.26 -33.57
C ASN A 76 -52.20 11.16 -32.31
N SER A 77 -53.08 12.08 -31.96
CA SER A 77 -52.94 12.86 -30.75
C SER A 77 -53.01 12.00 -29.47
N PHE A 78 -53.91 11.03 -29.45
CA PHE A 78 -54.00 10.05 -28.31
C PHE A 78 -52.76 9.17 -28.20
N LEU A 79 -52.18 8.72 -29.30
CA LEU A 79 -50.96 7.92 -29.31
C LEU A 79 -49.75 8.72 -28.86
N ILE A 80 -49.63 9.97 -29.23
CA ILE A 80 -48.55 10.89 -28.82
C ILE A 80 -48.64 11.18 -27.32
N ILE A 81 -49.85 11.45 -26.81
CA ILE A 81 -50.09 11.70 -25.38
C ILE A 81 -49.76 10.44 -24.54
N SER A 82 -50.23 9.29 -24.96
CA SER A 82 -49.93 8.00 -24.26
C SER A 82 -48.45 7.68 -24.26
N TYR A 83 -47.75 7.93 -25.36
CA TYR A 83 -46.30 7.71 -25.46
C TYR A 83 -45.49 8.65 -24.55
N ARG A 84 -45.94 9.90 -24.38
CA ARG A 84 -45.33 10.84 -23.44
C ARG A 84 -45.56 10.42 -21.99
N TRP A 85 -46.73 9.94 -21.64
CA TRP A 85 -47.01 9.41 -20.27
C TRP A 85 -46.23 8.15 -19.96
N ILE A 86 -46.04 7.24 -20.91
CA ILE A 86 -45.20 6.04 -20.74
C ILE A 86 -43.74 6.43 -20.49
N LYS A 87 -43.19 7.39 -21.20
CA LYS A 87 -41.83 7.91 -20.95
C LYS A 87 -41.69 8.57 -19.59
N ILE A 88 -42.66 9.34 -19.16
CA ILE A 88 -42.67 9.97 -17.83
C ILE A 88 -42.74 8.92 -16.73
N LEU A 89 -43.62 7.92 -16.87
CA LEU A 89 -43.77 6.85 -15.91
C LEU A 89 -42.50 5.97 -15.85
N SER A 90 -41.87 5.67 -17.01
CA SER A 90 -40.61 4.93 -17.04
C SER A 90 -39.46 5.72 -16.40
N PHE A 91 -39.40 7.02 -16.62
CA PHE A 91 -38.42 7.90 -15.99
C PHE A 91 -38.58 7.93 -14.45
N TRP A 92 -39.83 8.10 -13.97
CA TRP A 92 -40.11 8.08 -12.53
C TRP A 92 -39.87 6.69 -11.90
N SER A 93 -40.19 5.61 -12.63
CA SER A 93 -39.85 4.24 -12.21
C SER A 93 -38.35 4.04 -12.09
N PHE A 94 -37.57 4.56 -13.04
CA PHE A 94 -36.09 4.53 -13.00
C PHE A 94 -35.55 5.38 -11.84
N VAL A 95 -36.09 6.57 -11.60
CA VAL A 95 -35.69 7.42 -10.48
C VAL A 95 -36.02 6.76 -9.15
N LEU A 96 -37.20 6.17 -9.00
CA LEU A 96 -37.57 5.40 -7.81
C LEU A 96 -36.68 4.17 -7.63
N PHE A 97 -36.35 3.44 -8.70
CA PHE A 97 -35.39 2.35 -8.67
C PHE A 97 -34.01 2.81 -8.20
N CYS A 98 -33.48 3.94 -8.72
CA CYS A 98 -32.22 4.52 -8.26
C CYS A 98 -32.29 4.96 -6.79
N ILE A 99 -33.40 5.51 -6.31
CA ILE A 99 -33.59 5.89 -4.90
C ILE A 99 -33.62 4.64 -4.00
N PHE A 100 -34.32 3.59 -4.41
CA PHE A 100 -34.36 2.33 -3.66
C PHE A 100 -33.02 1.59 -3.68
N PHE A 101 -32.23 1.70 -4.76
CA PHE A 101 -30.91 1.09 -4.85
C PHE A 101 -29.82 1.90 -4.12
N SER A 102 -30.11 3.16 -3.73
CA SER A 102 -29.21 3.97 -2.91
C SER A 102 -29.24 3.61 -1.41
N PHE A 103 -29.73 2.41 -1.06
CA PHE A 103 -29.56 1.87 0.29
C PHE A 103 -28.07 1.70 0.52
N SER A 104 -27.49 2.63 1.24
CA SER A 104 -26.12 2.53 1.74
C SER A 104 -26.06 1.26 2.60
N ILE A 105 -25.44 0.21 2.07
CA ILE A 105 -25.07 -0.97 2.84
C ILE A 105 -24.06 -0.44 3.87
N SER A 106 -24.55 -0.18 5.08
CA SER A 106 -23.66 0.00 6.23
C SER A 106 -22.99 -1.35 6.43
N ALA A 107 -21.74 -1.45 6.02
CA ALA A 107 -20.97 -2.67 6.17
C ALA A 107 -20.53 -2.77 7.64
N GLU A 108 -21.41 -3.29 8.48
CA GLU A 108 -21.04 -3.65 9.84
C GLU A 108 -19.94 -4.72 9.80
N ILE A 109 -18.92 -4.56 10.65
CA ILE A 109 -17.80 -5.51 10.70
C ILE A 109 -18.33 -6.87 11.17
N GLN A 110 -18.20 -7.86 10.29
CA GLN A 110 -18.51 -9.25 10.61
C GLN A 110 -17.29 -9.92 11.22
N TRP A 111 -17.31 -10.08 12.54
CA TRP A 111 -16.25 -10.75 13.28
C TRP A 111 -16.37 -12.26 13.19
N GLU A 112 -15.30 -12.92 12.74
CA GLU A 112 -15.23 -14.39 12.73
C GLU A 112 -15.16 -14.94 14.15
N LYS A 113 -15.73 -16.16 14.33
CA LYS A 113 -15.86 -16.79 15.64
C LYS A 113 -14.63 -17.59 16.06
N SER A 114 -13.79 -17.98 15.11
CA SER A 114 -12.59 -18.80 15.37
C SER A 114 -11.45 -18.48 14.40
N VAL A 115 -10.23 -18.83 14.79
CA VAL A 115 -9.04 -18.75 13.93
C VAL A 115 -9.26 -19.58 12.66
N GLN A 116 -9.78 -20.79 12.80
CA GLN A 116 -9.99 -21.70 11.67
C GLN A 116 -10.93 -21.09 10.64
N THR A 117 -12.13 -20.64 11.06
CA THR A 117 -13.11 -20.03 10.13
C THR A 117 -12.55 -18.78 9.46
N ALA A 118 -11.78 -17.97 10.18
CA ALA A 118 -11.15 -16.78 9.60
C ALA A 118 -10.16 -17.13 8.48
N PHE A 119 -9.30 -18.13 8.70
CA PHE A 119 -8.34 -18.55 7.68
C PHE A 119 -8.99 -19.24 6.47
N GLU A 120 -9.98 -20.08 6.68
CA GLU A 120 -10.77 -20.73 5.62
C GLU A 120 -11.46 -19.67 4.74
N LYS A 121 -12.09 -18.68 5.39
CA LYS A 121 -12.74 -17.57 4.68
C LYS A 121 -11.76 -16.67 3.96
N ALA A 122 -10.59 -16.39 4.54
CA ALA A 122 -9.53 -15.61 3.91
C ALA A 122 -9.00 -16.31 2.64
N LYS A 123 -8.75 -17.62 2.73
CA LYS A 123 -8.31 -18.43 1.58
C LYS A 123 -9.36 -18.47 0.46
N SER A 124 -10.63 -18.70 0.79
CA SER A 124 -11.72 -18.79 -0.20
C SER A 124 -12.09 -17.46 -0.84
N SER A 125 -12.01 -16.34 -0.08
CA SER A 125 -12.35 -15.00 -0.57
C SER A 125 -11.17 -14.20 -1.13
N GLY A 126 -9.94 -14.65 -0.91
CA GLY A 126 -8.71 -13.91 -1.27
C GLY A 126 -8.46 -12.66 -0.41
N LYS A 127 -9.25 -12.45 0.66
CA LYS A 127 -9.12 -11.29 1.53
C LYS A 127 -7.99 -11.49 2.55
N PRO A 128 -7.27 -10.41 2.92
CA PRO A 128 -6.36 -10.42 4.06
C PRO A 128 -7.13 -10.55 5.38
N ILE A 129 -6.42 -10.90 6.46
CA ILE A 129 -7.00 -11.09 7.78
C ILE A 129 -6.60 -9.91 8.67
N PHE A 130 -7.58 -9.37 9.37
CA PHE A 130 -7.42 -8.39 10.44
C PHE A 130 -7.67 -9.07 11.77
N ILE A 131 -6.70 -9.06 12.68
CA ILE A 131 -6.85 -9.67 14.02
C ILE A 131 -6.73 -8.59 15.09
N ASP A 132 -7.82 -8.39 15.85
CA ASP A 132 -7.83 -7.61 17.08
C ASP A 132 -7.47 -8.53 18.25
N VAL A 133 -6.26 -8.39 18.77
CA VAL A 133 -5.79 -9.17 19.94
C VAL A 133 -5.99 -8.33 21.20
N TYR A 134 -6.91 -8.77 22.03
CA TYR A 134 -7.32 -8.07 23.25
C TYR A 134 -7.12 -8.95 24.50
N ALA A 135 -7.38 -8.38 25.68
CA ALA A 135 -7.63 -9.10 26.93
C ALA A 135 -8.85 -8.50 27.62
N ASP A 136 -9.59 -9.32 28.38
CA ASP A 136 -10.84 -8.89 29.05
C ASP A 136 -10.64 -7.75 30.04
N TRP A 137 -9.48 -7.68 30.67
CA TRP A 137 -9.09 -6.63 31.61
C TRP A 137 -8.59 -5.34 30.93
N CYS A 138 -8.34 -5.34 29.61
CA CYS A 138 -7.74 -4.24 28.87
C CYS A 138 -8.73 -3.09 28.59
N GLY A 139 -8.58 -1.98 29.30
CA GLY A 139 -9.42 -0.78 29.13
C GLY A 139 -9.34 -0.17 27.73
N TYR A 140 -8.12 -0.01 27.18
CA TYR A 140 -7.88 0.53 25.84
C TYR A 140 -8.49 -0.35 24.74
N CYS A 141 -8.54 -1.69 24.92
CA CYS A 141 -9.18 -2.58 23.99
C CYS A 141 -10.69 -2.32 23.93
N LYS A 142 -11.32 -2.03 25.07
CA LYS A 142 -12.75 -1.66 25.16
C LYS A 142 -13.01 -0.34 24.44
N THR A 143 -12.13 0.66 24.65
CA THR A 143 -12.22 1.95 23.96
C THR A 143 -12.08 1.78 22.45
N LEU A 144 -11.13 0.97 21.98
CA LEU A 144 -10.92 0.69 20.56
C LEU A 144 -12.16 0.10 19.89
N LYS A 145 -12.80 -0.90 20.55
CA LYS A 145 -14.03 -1.52 20.09
C LYS A 145 -15.22 -0.56 20.08
N LYS A 146 -15.30 0.34 21.08
CA LYS A 146 -16.44 1.25 21.25
C LYS A 146 -16.33 2.52 20.40
N GLU A 147 -15.14 3.05 20.19
CA GLU A 147 -14.94 4.40 19.65
C GLU A 147 -14.24 4.45 18.29
N ILE A 148 -13.44 3.46 17.96
CA ILE A 148 -12.66 3.47 16.72
C ILE A 148 -13.24 2.55 15.67
N TYR A 149 -13.49 1.28 15.98
CA TYR A 149 -14.04 0.33 15.00
C TYR A 149 -15.41 0.71 14.47
N PRO A 150 -16.34 1.34 15.23
CA PRO A 150 -17.64 1.74 14.71
C PRO A 150 -17.61 2.94 13.74
N LYS A 151 -16.48 3.64 13.62
CA LYS A 151 -16.37 4.76 12.68
C LYS A 151 -16.58 4.30 11.25
N LYS A 152 -17.43 4.99 10.50
CA LYS A 152 -17.86 4.60 9.16
C LYS A 152 -16.69 4.36 8.20
N GLU A 153 -15.69 5.24 8.24
CA GLU A 153 -14.47 5.11 7.42
C GLU A 153 -13.64 3.87 7.80
N VAL A 154 -13.57 3.51 9.09
CA VAL A 154 -12.86 2.31 9.57
C VAL A 154 -13.62 1.06 9.15
N GLN A 155 -14.94 1.03 9.31
CA GLN A 155 -15.78 -0.09 8.87
C GLN A 155 -15.66 -0.35 7.37
N LEU A 156 -15.64 0.72 6.55
CA LEU A 156 -15.48 0.61 5.11
C LEU A 156 -14.14 -0.05 4.73
N GLU A 157 -13.04 0.35 5.35
CA GLU A 157 -11.74 -0.28 5.08
C GLU A 157 -11.68 -1.71 5.65
N LEU A 158 -12.19 -1.95 6.87
CA LEU A 158 -12.24 -3.27 7.49
C LEU A 158 -13.11 -4.28 6.72
N SER A 159 -14.14 -3.84 6.00
CA SER A 159 -14.96 -4.73 5.16
C SER A 159 -14.18 -5.44 4.06
N LYS A 160 -12.98 -4.94 3.72
CA LYS A 160 -12.06 -5.54 2.77
C LYS A 160 -11.24 -6.70 3.36
N PHE A 161 -11.35 -6.91 4.67
CA PHE A 161 -10.63 -7.93 5.45
C PHE A 161 -11.59 -8.99 5.97
N VAL A 162 -11.03 -10.12 6.34
CA VAL A 162 -11.67 -11.06 7.26
C VAL A 162 -11.28 -10.62 8.67
N ALA A 163 -12.27 -10.16 9.45
CA ALA A 163 -12.02 -9.62 10.78
C ALA A 163 -12.17 -10.72 11.86
N LEU A 164 -11.18 -10.81 12.75
CA LEU A 164 -11.15 -11.76 13.86
C LEU A 164 -10.77 -11.03 15.14
N SER A 165 -11.47 -11.30 16.24
CA SER A 165 -11.13 -10.75 17.56
C SER A 165 -10.79 -11.89 18.50
N LEU A 166 -9.59 -11.85 19.12
CA LEU A 166 -9.04 -12.91 19.96
C LEU A 166 -8.61 -12.39 21.33
N ASP A 167 -8.99 -13.13 22.36
CA ASP A 167 -8.42 -12.95 23.70
C ASP A 167 -6.98 -13.52 23.71
N GLY A 168 -6.00 -12.62 23.71
CA GLY A 168 -4.58 -12.99 23.61
C GLY A 168 -4.09 -13.85 24.79
N ASP A 169 -4.74 -13.80 25.96
CA ASP A 169 -4.35 -14.62 27.10
C ASP A 169 -4.71 -16.09 26.88
N LYS A 170 -5.71 -16.37 26.03
CA LYS A 170 -6.08 -17.73 25.62
C LYS A 170 -5.24 -18.29 24.46
N PHE A 171 -4.43 -17.43 23.78
CA PHE A 171 -3.64 -17.80 22.61
C PHE A 171 -2.15 -17.51 22.74
N PRO A 172 -1.43 -18.15 23.70
CA PRO A 172 -0.01 -17.85 23.95
C PRO A 172 0.90 -18.19 22.76
N ASN A 173 0.55 -19.19 21.95
CA ASN A 173 1.30 -19.54 20.75
C ASN A 173 1.20 -18.46 19.65
N LEU A 174 0.03 -17.83 19.50
CA LEU A 174 -0.18 -16.71 18.58
C LEU A 174 0.62 -15.48 19.05
N LYS A 175 0.60 -15.18 20.36
CA LYS A 175 1.41 -14.08 20.92
C LYS A 175 2.90 -14.27 20.62
N ARG A 176 3.42 -15.49 20.81
CA ARG A 176 4.82 -15.81 20.52
C ARG A 176 5.13 -15.71 19.03
N LYS A 177 4.28 -16.29 18.17
CA LYS A 177 4.45 -16.28 16.71
C LYS A 177 4.57 -14.87 16.15
N TYR A 178 3.71 -13.95 16.61
CA TYR A 178 3.66 -12.58 16.08
C TYR A 178 4.32 -11.54 17.00
N GLY A 179 5.05 -11.97 18.02
CA GLY A 179 5.80 -11.10 18.92
C GLY A 179 4.91 -10.09 19.66
N ILE A 180 3.75 -10.54 20.17
CA ILE A 180 2.81 -9.67 20.90
C ILE A 180 3.26 -9.53 22.35
N LYS A 181 3.59 -8.30 22.76
CA LYS A 181 4.08 -7.98 24.10
C LYS A 181 3.06 -7.25 24.98
N GLY A 182 1.95 -6.78 24.42
CA GLY A 182 0.93 -6.00 25.16
C GLY A 182 -0.39 -5.89 24.39
N TYR A 183 -1.38 -5.23 25.03
CA TYR A 183 -2.72 -5.05 24.48
C TYR A 183 -3.15 -3.57 24.47
N PRO A 184 -3.99 -3.15 23.49
CA PRO A 184 -4.37 -3.90 22.31
C PRO A 184 -3.20 -4.13 21.36
N SER A 185 -3.25 -5.22 20.60
CA SER A 185 -2.38 -5.45 19.46
C SER A 185 -3.20 -5.80 18.24
N ILE A 186 -2.97 -5.14 17.12
CA ILE A 186 -3.68 -5.37 15.87
C ILE A 186 -2.70 -5.99 14.88
N LEU A 187 -3.08 -7.13 14.31
CA LEU A 187 -2.29 -7.80 13.27
C LEU A 187 -3.01 -7.70 11.94
N PHE A 188 -2.25 -7.41 10.91
CA PHE A 188 -2.67 -7.50 9.51
C PHE A 188 -1.91 -8.64 8.87
N LEU A 189 -2.63 -9.69 8.48
CA LEU A 189 -2.03 -10.87 7.87
C LEU A 189 -2.52 -11.03 6.44
N ASP A 190 -1.69 -11.65 5.60
CA ASP A 190 -2.16 -12.15 4.32
C ASP A 190 -3.09 -13.35 4.50
N ARG A 191 -3.67 -13.86 3.43
CA ARG A 191 -4.55 -15.03 3.45
C ARG A 191 -3.87 -16.34 3.91
N ASN A 192 -2.53 -16.39 3.92
CA ASN A 192 -1.73 -17.54 4.33
C ASN A 192 -1.24 -17.42 5.79
N GLY A 193 -1.43 -16.25 6.41
CA GLY A 193 -1.04 -15.97 7.78
C GLY A 193 0.36 -15.38 7.92
N SER A 194 0.96 -14.88 6.83
CA SER A 194 2.17 -14.07 6.88
C SER A 194 1.85 -12.68 7.41
N LEU A 195 2.71 -12.14 8.27
CA LEU A 195 2.51 -10.82 8.86
C LEU A 195 2.78 -9.73 7.81
N ILE A 196 1.78 -8.88 7.54
CA ILE A 196 1.92 -7.72 6.66
C ILE A 196 2.28 -6.47 7.47
N ASP A 197 1.58 -6.26 8.59
CA ASP A 197 1.76 -5.10 9.47
C ASP A 197 1.26 -5.40 10.87
N LYS A 198 1.72 -4.63 11.87
CA LYS A 198 1.30 -4.77 13.27
C LYS A 198 1.24 -3.41 13.96
N ILE A 199 0.14 -3.16 14.67
CA ILE A 199 0.02 -2.03 15.60
C ILE A 199 0.07 -2.57 17.01
N THR A 200 0.89 -1.97 17.89
CA THR A 200 0.95 -2.29 19.31
C THR A 200 0.55 -1.05 20.12
N GLY A 201 -0.33 -1.23 21.09
CA GLY A 201 -0.91 -0.14 21.88
C GLY A 201 -2.14 0.48 21.23
N MET A 202 -2.66 1.56 21.83
CA MET A 202 -3.89 2.23 21.40
C MET A 202 -3.63 3.13 20.19
N PRO A 203 -4.12 2.77 18.97
CA PRO A 203 -4.01 3.64 17.81
C PRO A 203 -5.13 4.68 17.77
N ASP A 204 -4.90 5.79 17.11
CA ASP A 204 -5.95 6.69 16.65
C ASP A 204 -6.58 6.18 15.33
N SER A 205 -7.67 6.85 14.91
CA SER A 205 -8.37 6.47 13.67
C SER A 205 -7.49 6.64 12.42
N LYS A 206 -6.60 7.64 12.41
CA LYS A 206 -5.72 7.92 11.26
C LYS A 206 -4.68 6.82 11.09
N MET A 207 -4.10 6.35 12.19
CA MET A 207 -3.14 5.25 12.19
C MET A 207 -3.78 3.96 11.69
N ILE A 208 -4.95 3.58 12.25
CA ILE A 208 -5.69 2.38 11.80
C ILE A 208 -6.02 2.45 10.30
N LEU A 209 -6.54 3.57 9.82
CA LEU A 209 -6.88 3.74 8.41
C LEU A 209 -5.66 3.64 7.49
N LYS A 210 -4.51 4.21 7.92
CA LYS A 210 -3.26 4.10 7.19
C LYS A 210 -2.81 2.64 7.10
N SER A 211 -2.78 1.92 8.22
CA SER A 211 -2.37 0.51 8.25
C SER A 211 -3.34 -0.39 7.47
N LEU A 212 -4.65 -0.18 7.57
CA LEU A 212 -5.64 -0.92 6.77
C LEU A 212 -5.40 -0.77 5.27
N LYS A 213 -5.22 0.46 4.79
CA LYS A 213 -4.96 0.74 3.37
C LYS A 213 -3.65 0.11 2.91
N ASN A 214 -2.58 0.28 3.68
CA ASN A 214 -1.27 -0.29 3.37
C ASN A 214 -1.32 -1.82 3.34
N ALA A 215 -1.92 -2.44 4.35
CA ALA A 215 -2.04 -3.89 4.43
C ALA A 215 -2.89 -4.45 3.27
N TYR A 216 -3.96 -3.76 2.88
CA TYR A 216 -4.77 -4.19 1.74
C TYR A 216 -4.01 -4.14 0.41
N VAL A 217 -3.20 -3.12 0.17
CA VAL A 217 -2.33 -3.04 -1.01
C VAL A 217 -1.31 -4.17 -1.01
N ARG A 218 -0.71 -4.47 0.14
CA ARG A 218 0.36 -5.46 0.30
C ARG A 218 -0.12 -6.90 0.42
N ARG A 219 -1.42 -7.17 0.52
CA ARG A 219 -2.03 -8.50 0.81
C ARG A 219 -1.63 -9.65 -0.10
N ASN A 220 -1.19 -9.35 -1.30
CA ASN A 220 -0.81 -10.35 -2.30
C ASN A 220 0.69 -10.29 -2.66
N LEU A 221 1.46 -9.38 -2.08
CA LEU A 221 2.86 -9.15 -2.47
C LEU A 221 3.73 -10.40 -2.32
N GLU A 222 3.55 -11.17 -1.24
CA GLU A 222 4.31 -12.40 -1.08
C GLU A 222 4.06 -13.38 -2.22
N ASN A 223 2.77 -13.59 -2.58
CA ASN A 223 2.44 -14.50 -3.68
C ASN A 223 2.97 -13.98 -5.02
N GLU A 224 2.90 -12.67 -5.26
CA GLU A 224 3.44 -12.04 -6.47
C GLU A 224 4.96 -12.23 -6.56
N TYR A 225 5.68 -12.01 -5.45
CA TYR A 225 7.12 -12.23 -5.43
C TYR A 225 7.49 -13.70 -5.62
N LEU A 226 6.77 -14.62 -4.98
CA LEU A 226 6.99 -16.06 -5.16
C LEU A 226 6.69 -16.50 -6.60
N GLU A 227 5.64 -15.98 -7.22
CA GLU A 227 5.33 -16.22 -8.63
C GLU A 227 6.44 -15.68 -9.55
N ASN A 228 6.92 -14.46 -9.30
CA ASN A 228 8.02 -13.89 -10.06
C ASN A 228 9.31 -14.69 -9.88
N LEU A 229 9.60 -15.18 -8.68
CA LEU A 229 10.74 -16.07 -8.42
C LEU A 229 10.63 -17.43 -9.13
N THR A 230 9.41 -17.95 -9.36
CA THR A 230 9.24 -19.17 -10.16
C THR A 230 9.52 -18.95 -11.63
N LYS A 231 9.22 -17.75 -12.16
CA LYS A 231 9.46 -17.36 -13.57
C LYS A 231 10.92 -16.99 -13.82
N ASP A 232 11.55 -16.34 -12.85
CA ASP A 232 12.94 -15.86 -12.94
C ASP A 232 13.68 -16.04 -11.59
N PRO A 233 14.09 -17.28 -11.26
CA PRO A 233 14.68 -17.61 -9.95
C PRO A 233 16.07 -17.01 -9.74
N GLN A 234 16.77 -16.64 -10.81
CA GLN A 234 18.12 -16.06 -10.78
C GLN A 234 18.12 -14.54 -11.09
N GLY A 235 16.97 -13.97 -11.41
CA GLY A 235 16.87 -12.55 -11.74
C GLY A 235 17.27 -11.63 -10.57
N ILE A 236 18.08 -10.61 -10.86
CA ILE A 236 18.51 -9.61 -9.86
C ILE A 236 17.28 -8.89 -9.30
N GLN A 237 16.39 -8.43 -10.19
CA GLN A 237 15.21 -7.66 -9.79
C GLN A 237 14.24 -8.49 -8.94
N THR A 238 13.98 -9.74 -9.31
CA THR A 238 13.07 -10.63 -8.58
C THR A 238 13.57 -10.94 -7.18
N ASN A 239 14.86 -11.29 -7.07
CA ASN A 239 15.47 -11.57 -5.77
C ASN A 239 15.59 -10.29 -4.93
N PHE A 240 15.93 -9.16 -5.51
CA PHE A 240 15.96 -7.88 -4.79
C PHE A 240 14.60 -7.51 -4.22
N GLN A 241 13.52 -7.60 -5.01
CA GLN A 241 12.16 -7.31 -4.55
C GLN A 241 11.70 -8.25 -3.43
N ALA A 242 11.99 -9.56 -3.56
CA ALA A 242 11.71 -10.52 -2.50
C ALA A 242 12.49 -10.18 -1.21
N GLY A 243 13.76 -9.81 -1.34
CA GLY A 243 14.59 -9.35 -0.23
C GLY A 243 13.99 -8.15 0.49
N VAL A 244 13.56 -7.13 -0.26
CA VAL A 244 12.90 -5.93 0.30
C VAL A 244 11.60 -6.32 1.01
N TYR A 245 10.78 -7.16 0.40
CA TYR A 245 9.53 -7.62 1.02
C TYR A 245 9.76 -8.28 2.39
N TYR A 246 10.69 -9.25 2.47
CA TYR A 246 10.99 -9.93 3.73
C TYR A 246 11.69 -9.02 4.74
N PHE A 247 12.49 -8.07 4.27
CA PHE A 247 13.11 -7.06 5.14
C PHE A 247 12.05 -6.20 5.85
N GLU A 248 11.04 -5.74 5.11
CA GLU A 248 9.93 -4.95 5.66
C GLU A 248 9.02 -5.76 6.59
N ALA A 249 8.88 -7.06 6.32
CA ALA A 249 8.20 -7.97 7.22
C ALA A 249 9.03 -8.29 8.49
N LYS A 250 10.23 -7.69 8.64
CA LYS A 250 11.20 -7.96 9.71
C LYS A 250 11.68 -9.43 9.74
N GLU A 251 11.53 -10.13 8.62
CA GLU A 251 12.04 -11.48 8.42
C GLU A 251 13.47 -11.42 7.84
N TYR A 252 14.37 -10.75 8.55
CA TYR A 252 15.70 -10.38 8.07
C TYR A 252 16.54 -11.56 7.59
N SER A 253 16.40 -12.74 8.22
CA SER A 253 17.10 -13.96 7.79
C SER A 253 16.69 -14.41 6.38
N LYS A 254 15.42 -14.24 5.99
CA LYS A 254 14.97 -14.48 4.62
C LYS A 254 15.43 -13.37 3.68
N ALA A 255 15.34 -12.12 4.12
CA ALA A 255 15.81 -10.98 3.35
C ALA A 255 17.28 -11.13 2.94
N ILE A 256 18.14 -11.53 3.88
CA ILE A 256 19.57 -11.84 3.64
C ILE A 256 19.74 -12.84 2.49
N GLN A 257 18.99 -13.95 2.51
CA GLN A 257 19.10 -14.98 1.47
C GLN A 257 18.76 -14.43 0.07
N PHE A 258 17.74 -13.62 -0.03
CA PHE A 258 17.31 -13.04 -1.30
C PHE A 258 18.24 -11.92 -1.78
N PHE A 259 18.71 -11.05 -0.89
CA PHE A 259 19.70 -10.05 -1.25
C PHE A 259 21.01 -10.69 -1.72
N GLN A 260 21.45 -11.77 -1.05
CA GLN A 260 22.63 -12.52 -1.48
C GLN A 260 22.45 -13.11 -2.87
N LYS A 261 21.29 -13.74 -3.17
CA LYS A 261 20.99 -14.26 -4.52
C LYS A 261 21.00 -13.16 -5.57
N ALA A 262 20.47 -11.97 -5.27
CA ALA A 262 20.50 -10.84 -6.19
C ALA A 262 21.95 -10.39 -6.49
N ILE A 263 22.82 -10.37 -5.47
CA ILE A 263 24.24 -9.99 -5.62
C ILE A 263 25.01 -11.04 -6.44
N ASP A 264 24.79 -12.32 -6.19
CA ASP A 264 25.50 -13.44 -6.80
C ASP A 264 24.98 -13.77 -8.22
N SER A 265 23.85 -13.21 -8.62
CA SER A 265 23.28 -13.43 -9.95
C SER A 265 24.25 -12.99 -11.06
N ASN A 266 24.32 -13.80 -12.12
CA ASN A 266 25.09 -13.48 -13.34
C ASN A 266 24.23 -12.75 -14.39
N ASP A 267 22.98 -12.41 -14.06
CA ASP A 267 22.13 -11.62 -14.95
C ASP A 267 22.73 -10.22 -15.16
N SER A 268 22.84 -9.80 -16.42
CA SER A 268 23.28 -8.45 -16.77
C SER A 268 22.15 -7.41 -16.71
N LYS A 269 20.91 -7.87 -16.73
CA LYS A 269 19.74 -7.00 -16.60
C LYS A 269 19.63 -6.51 -15.16
N ASN A 270 19.37 -5.22 -15.00
CA ASN A 270 19.23 -4.59 -13.70
C ASN A 270 20.50 -4.71 -12.79
N ALA A 271 21.69 -4.77 -13.41
CA ALA A 271 22.93 -4.88 -12.65
C ALA A 271 23.13 -3.74 -11.63
N GLU A 272 22.51 -2.58 -11.88
CA GLU A 272 22.48 -1.45 -10.96
C GLU A 272 21.78 -1.80 -9.62
N LYS A 273 20.91 -2.79 -9.61
CA LYS A 273 20.25 -3.24 -8.37
C LYS A 273 21.18 -4.02 -7.42
N LYS A 274 22.33 -4.47 -7.90
CA LYS A 274 23.30 -5.16 -7.04
C LYS A 274 23.86 -4.26 -5.95
N HIS A 275 24.07 -2.97 -6.22
CA HIS A 275 24.52 -2.06 -5.18
C HIS A 275 23.44 -1.85 -4.10
N ASP A 276 22.17 -1.74 -4.52
CA ASP A 276 21.03 -1.65 -3.61
C ASP A 276 20.90 -2.91 -2.75
N ALA A 277 21.04 -4.10 -3.38
CA ALA A 277 21.00 -5.38 -2.68
C ALA A 277 22.15 -5.51 -1.67
N LEU A 278 23.35 -5.08 -2.02
CA LEU A 278 24.51 -5.13 -1.13
C LEU A 278 24.34 -4.19 0.08
N PHE A 279 23.80 -2.99 -0.15
CA PHE A 279 23.46 -2.08 0.94
C PHE A 279 22.44 -2.68 1.90
N ASN A 280 21.32 -3.16 1.36
CA ASN A 280 20.25 -3.76 2.17
C ASN A 280 20.68 -5.06 2.87
N LEU A 281 21.62 -5.80 2.29
CA LEU A 281 22.26 -6.95 2.95
C LEU A 281 23.02 -6.50 4.20
N GLY A 282 23.79 -5.42 4.11
CA GLY A 282 24.51 -4.84 5.26
C GLY A 282 23.55 -4.42 6.37
N ILE A 283 22.48 -3.72 6.02
CA ILE A 283 21.42 -3.33 6.99
C ILE A 283 20.77 -4.58 7.60
N SER A 284 20.46 -5.61 6.79
CA SER A 284 19.87 -6.84 7.31
C SER A 284 20.76 -7.56 8.35
N TYR A 285 22.08 -7.51 8.15
CA TYR A 285 23.02 -8.02 9.14
C TYR A 285 23.06 -7.19 10.42
N LEU A 286 22.90 -5.84 10.34
CA LEU A 286 22.76 -4.99 11.51
C LEU A 286 21.51 -5.38 12.32
N GLU A 287 20.39 -5.53 11.65
CA GLU A 287 19.10 -5.83 12.26
C GLU A 287 19.07 -7.18 13.03
N ILE A 288 19.87 -8.16 12.59
CA ILE A 288 20.01 -9.43 13.32
C ILE A 288 21.18 -9.44 14.31
N GLY A 289 21.87 -8.32 14.51
CA GLY A 289 23.00 -8.19 15.43
C GLY A 289 24.31 -8.82 14.93
N ASN A 290 24.41 -9.13 13.64
CA ASN A 290 25.65 -9.67 13.06
C ASN A 290 26.54 -8.52 12.55
N PHE A 291 27.07 -7.73 13.48
CA PHE A 291 27.81 -6.51 13.18
C PHE A 291 29.07 -6.74 12.39
N LYS A 292 29.75 -7.89 12.59
CA LYS A 292 30.98 -8.23 11.81
C LYS A 292 30.66 -8.43 10.32
N LEU A 293 29.57 -9.14 10.00
CA LEU A 293 29.13 -9.29 8.61
C LEU A 293 28.61 -7.98 8.03
N ALA A 294 27.95 -7.15 8.82
CA ALA A 294 27.52 -5.82 8.40
C ALA A 294 28.74 -4.97 7.95
N VAL A 295 29.77 -4.87 8.80
CA VAL A 295 31.02 -4.14 8.46
C VAL A 295 31.67 -4.70 7.20
N SER A 296 31.83 -6.02 7.09
CA SER A 296 32.39 -6.65 5.90
C SER A 296 31.60 -6.36 4.64
N THR A 297 30.26 -6.36 4.74
CA THR A 297 29.37 -6.05 3.62
C THR A 297 29.47 -4.60 3.20
N PHE A 298 29.51 -3.65 4.13
CA PHE A 298 29.70 -2.24 3.83
C PHE A 298 31.09 -1.95 3.26
N ASN A 299 32.15 -2.64 3.71
CA ASN A 299 33.46 -2.56 3.11
C ASN A 299 33.43 -3.02 1.64
N SER A 300 32.73 -4.12 1.36
CA SER A 300 32.54 -4.60 -0.01
C SER A 300 31.75 -3.60 -0.86
N TYR A 301 30.75 -2.94 -0.30
CA TYR A 301 30.03 -1.87 -0.99
C TYR A 301 30.95 -0.71 -1.37
N LEU A 302 31.71 -0.18 -0.41
CA LEU A 302 32.62 0.96 -0.63
C LEU A 302 33.70 0.65 -1.67
N SER A 303 34.19 -0.60 -1.67
CA SER A 303 35.17 -1.06 -2.66
C SER A 303 34.59 -1.18 -4.07
N LYS A 304 33.39 -1.72 -4.20
CA LYS A 304 32.74 -2.01 -5.50
C LYS A 304 32.06 -0.77 -6.09
N TYR A 305 31.56 0.12 -5.24
CA TYR A 305 30.74 1.27 -5.62
C TYR A 305 31.25 2.58 -5.01
N PRO A 306 32.46 3.05 -5.39
CA PRO A 306 33.09 4.24 -4.78
C PRO A 306 32.31 5.53 -5.01
N ASN A 307 31.43 5.57 -6.03
CA ASN A 307 30.53 6.69 -6.34
C ASN A 307 29.09 6.45 -5.89
N GLY A 308 28.85 5.45 -5.05
CA GLY A 308 27.54 5.13 -4.50
C GLY A 308 27.12 6.06 -3.35
N ASP A 309 26.14 5.63 -2.56
CA ASP A 309 25.68 6.38 -1.39
C ASP A 309 26.65 6.25 -0.22
N LEU A 310 27.74 7.04 -0.27
CA LEU A 310 28.79 7.01 0.75
C LEU A 310 28.29 7.45 2.13
N VAL A 311 27.39 8.42 2.18
CA VAL A 311 26.87 8.98 3.44
C VAL A 311 26.13 7.90 4.24
N SER A 312 25.16 7.24 3.60
CA SER A 312 24.40 6.19 4.27
C SER A 312 25.27 4.98 4.64
N VAL A 313 26.15 4.55 3.73
CA VAL A 313 26.99 3.37 3.99
C VAL A 313 27.97 3.61 5.13
N LEU A 314 28.64 4.75 5.16
CA LEU A 314 29.57 5.09 6.25
C LEU A 314 28.83 5.23 7.57
N PHE A 315 27.64 5.85 7.57
CA PHE A 315 26.82 5.98 8.77
C PHE A 315 26.45 4.63 9.37
N PHE A 316 25.92 3.71 8.57
CA PHE A 316 25.53 2.39 9.06
C PHE A 316 26.75 1.51 9.39
N ARG A 317 27.89 1.68 8.72
CA ARG A 317 29.12 1.01 9.11
C ARG A 317 29.64 1.52 10.46
N ALA A 318 29.55 2.82 10.70
CA ALA A 318 29.88 3.41 12.00
C ALA A 318 29.00 2.84 13.11
N ASN A 319 27.69 2.71 12.89
CA ASN A 319 26.79 2.03 13.84
C ASN A 319 27.25 0.60 14.14
N ALA A 320 27.67 -0.15 13.10
CA ALA A 320 28.19 -1.51 13.32
C ALA A 320 29.48 -1.51 14.10
N TYR A 321 30.37 -0.52 13.89
CA TYR A 321 31.60 -0.37 14.69
C TYR A 321 31.31 -0.01 16.14
N GLU A 322 30.32 0.85 16.42
CA GLU A 322 29.88 1.12 17.79
C GLU A 322 29.43 -0.15 18.53
N GLU A 323 28.60 -0.95 17.90
CA GLU A 323 28.11 -2.20 18.47
C GLU A 323 29.23 -3.24 18.69
N LEU A 324 30.31 -3.14 17.92
CA LEU A 324 31.53 -3.93 18.12
C LEU A 324 32.50 -3.30 19.13
N ASN A 325 32.17 -2.16 19.72
CA ASN A 325 33.02 -1.35 20.59
C ASN A 325 34.34 -0.89 19.93
N LEU A 326 34.31 -0.73 18.59
CA LEU A 326 35.41 -0.20 17.78
C LEU A 326 35.22 1.31 17.62
N LYS A 327 35.47 2.04 18.71
CA LYS A 327 35.12 3.48 18.83
C LYS A 327 35.87 4.36 17.85
N GLU A 328 37.15 4.10 17.59
CA GLU A 328 37.96 4.94 16.71
C GLU A 328 37.53 4.78 15.25
N GLU A 329 37.19 3.57 14.82
CA GLU A 329 36.65 3.29 13.50
C GLU A 329 35.28 3.94 13.32
N ALA A 330 34.41 3.87 14.33
CA ALA A 330 33.13 4.52 14.32
C ALA A 330 33.26 6.06 14.20
N LYS A 331 34.14 6.68 14.99
CA LYS A 331 34.44 8.11 14.93
C LYS A 331 34.97 8.52 13.55
N ALA A 332 35.87 7.73 12.97
CA ALA A 332 36.41 8.03 11.64
C ALA A 332 35.32 8.08 10.56
N ASP A 333 34.39 7.13 10.59
CA ASP A 333 33.26 7.09 9.66
C ASP A 333 32.29 8.23 9.90
N TYR A 334 31.88 8.49 11.15
CA TYR A 334 30.98 9.61 11.46
C TYR A 334 31.58 10.98 11.11
N LYS A 335 32.89 11.20 11.30
CA LYS A 335 33.56 12.42 10.86
C LYS A 335 33.45 12.60 9.36
N LYS A 336 33.61 11.51 8.61
CA LYS A 336 33.48 11.56 7.16
C LYS A 336 32.04 11.82 6.71
N VAL A 337 31.05 11.25 7.41
CA VAL A 337 29.63 11.57 7.19
C VAL A 337 29.35 13.04 7.48
N LEU A 338 29.91 13.59 8.60
CA LEU A 338 29.78 14.98 8.99
C LEU A 338 30.32 15.95 7.92
N GLU A 339 31.44 15.61 7.29
CA GLU A 339 32.02 16.39 6.18
C GLU A 339 31.12 16.40 4.95
N LEU A 340 30.47 15.27 4.65
CA LEU A 340 29.62 15.07 3.47
C LEU A 340 28.18 15.57 3.65
N THR A 341 27.72 15.68 4.88
CA THR A 341 26.38 16.14 5.22
C THR A 341 26.26 17.66 5.05
N LEU A 342 25.15 18.14 4.48
CA LEU A 342 24.89 19.58 4.33
C LEU A 342 23.87 20.12 5.34
N ASP A 343 23.02 19.26 5.90
CA ASP A 343 21.99 19.63 6.84
C ASP A 343 22.57 20.01 8.21
N PRO A 344 22.29 21.21 8.74
CA PRO A 344 22.83 21.65 10.02
C PRO A 344 22.33 20.83 11.23
N GLU A 345 21.08 20.34 11.20
CA GLU A 345 20.55 19.51 12.29
C GLU A 345 21.22 18.14 12.31
N GLU A 346 21.39 17.51 11.13
CA GLU A 346 22.13 16.26 11.01
C GLU A 346 23.60 16.41 11.45
N LYS A 347 24.24 17.54 11.15
CA LYS A 347 25.61 17.83 11.62
C LYS A 347 25.71 17.90 13.12
N GLN A 348 24.76 18.57 13.76
CA GLN A 348 24.73 18.67 15.21
C GLN A 348 24.55 17.30 15.87
N ASP A 349 23.63 16.47 15.35
CA ASP A 349 23.40 15.12 15.86
C ASP A 349 24.65 14.23 15.69
N LEU A 350 25.31 14.29 14.54
CA LEU A 350 26.56 13.56 14.29
C LEU A 350 27.68 14.01 15.23
N GLN A 351 27.82 15.32 15.46
CA GLN A 351 28.83 15.84 16.38
C GLN A 351 28.60 15.35 17.80
N MET A 352 27.36 15.42 18.29
CA MET A 352 27.01 14.89 19.64
C MET A 352 27.34 13.39 19.74
N ARG A 353 27.10 12.62 18.68
CA ARG A 353 27.40 11.21 18.65
C ARG A 353 28.89 10.91 18.66
N ILE A 354 29.69 11.67 17.89
CA ILE A 354 31.16 11.61 17.91
C ILE A 354 31.69 11.91 19.30
N ASP A 355 31.15 12.95 19.95
CA ASP A 355 31.57 13.38 21.29
C ASP A 355 31.22 12.33 22.37
N SER A 356 30.11 11.62 22.23
CA SER A 356 29.69 10.54 23.14
C SER A 356 30.58 9.29 23.09
N LEU A 357 31.37 9.15 22.03
CA LEU A 357 32.31 8.02 21.87
C LEU A 357 33.67 8.25 22.55
N ASN A 358 33.91 9.46 23.07
CA ASN A 358 35.11 9.77 23.88
C ASN A 358 35.01 9.21 25.29
#